data_935611d06955c9ece237cb1b7f7dc1ac
#
_entry.id   935611d06955c9ece237cb1b7f7dc1ac
#
_cell.length_a   1.000
_cell.length_b   1.000
_cell.length_c   1.000
_cell.angle_alpha   90.00
_cell.angle_beta   90.00
_cell.angle_gamma   90.00
#
_symmetry.space_group_name_H-M   'P 1'
#
loop_
_entity.id
_entity.type
_entity.pdbx_description
1 polymer ?
#
loop_
_entity_poly.entity_id
_entity_poly.type
_entity_poly.pdbx_seq_one_letter_code
_entity_poly.pdbx_strand_id
1 'polypeptide(L)'
;MCIRDRWDSAERSSGKAVTIAAPLTGEVVPLGQVNDPTFSEEILGKGTAIRPAVGRVVSPVNGTIATIFETGHAMGLVSEDGAEILIHVGLDTVNLKGKYFSVKKKSGDRVKTGDCILEFDLEAIKAEGYDVITPVIISNHFNYSAVETVAGGQVEAGADLLRLSDGGNNENIS
;
A
#
# COMPACT_ATOMS: atom_id res chain seq x y z
N MET A 1 23.08 -10.97 -6.44
CA MET A 1 23.14 -10.73 -6.03
C MET A 1 23.53 -10.41 -5.11
N CYS A 2 23.41 -10.46 -4.87
CA CYS A 2 23.64 -10.08 -3.78
C CYS A 2 24.80 -9.38 -3.46
N ILE A 3 25.69 -9.18 -4.14
CA ILE A 3 26.83 -8.51 -3.82
C ILE A 3 26.62 -7.18 -3.33
N ARG A 4 25.88 -6.40 -4.01
CA ARG A 4 25.66 -5.09 -3.58
C ARG A 4 24.88 -5.05 -2.33
N ASP A 5 24.24 -6.15 -2.00
CA ASP A 5 23.48 -6.18 -0.79
C ASP A 5 24.30 -6.01 0.43
N ARG A 6 25.53 -6.46 0.42
CA ARG A 6 26.31 -6.38 1.60
C ARG A 6 26.77 -5.01 1.93
N TRP A 7 27.23 -4.28 0.95
CA TRP A 7 27.64 -2.95 1.29
C TRP A 7 26.43 -2.06 1.54
N ASP A 8 25.31 -2.42 1.00
CA ASP A 8 24.09 -1.74 1.33
C ASP A 8 23.79 -1.89 2.81
N SER A 9 24.09 -3.05 3.35
CA SER A 9 23.82 -3.26 4.75
C SER A 9 24.55 -2.28 5.62
N ALA A 10 25.77 -2.00 5.29
CA ALA A 10 26.53 -1.09 6.09
C ALA A 10 25.93 0.30 6.04
N GLU A 11 25.46 0.67 4.92
CA GLU A 11 24.92 2.00 4.77
C GLU A 11 23.63 2.20 5.49
N ARG A 12 22.90 1.14 5.63
CA ARG A 12 21.60 1.26 6.23
C ARG A 12 21.60 1.46 7.69
N SER A 13 22.75 1.45 8.30
CA SER A 13 22.78 1.56 9.73
C SER A 13 22.14 2.83 10.23
N SER A 14 22.01 3.82 9.39
CA SER A 14 21.34 5.05 9.80
C SER A 14 20.52 5.56 8.65
N GLY A 15 19.48 6.29 8.97
CA GLY A 15 18.67 6.91 7.96
C GLY A 15 18.04 5.94 6.98
N LYS A 16 17.63 4.80 7.47
CA LYS A 16 17.06 3.79 6.61
C LYS A 16 15.82 4.29 5.92
N ALA A 17 15.69 3.91 4.66
CA ALA A 17 14.47 4.17 3.90
C ALA A 17 13.80 2.84 3.64
N VAL A 18 12.48 2.85 3.70
CA VAL A 18 11.66 1.68 3.40
C VAL A 18 10.91 1.99 2.11
N THR A 19 11.02 1.10 1.13
CA THR A 19 10.31 1.28 -0.13
C THR A 19 9.08 0.40 -0.13
N ILE A 20 7.95 1.01 -0.48
CA ILE A 20 6.67 0.32 -0.57
C ILE A 20 6.35 0.19 -2.05
N ALA A 21 6.18 -1.05 -2.51
CA ALA A 21 5.86 -1.30 -3.91
C ALA A 21 4.39 -1.00 -4.18
N ALA A 22 4.06 -0.82 -5.45
CA ALA A 22 2.67 -0.61 -5.83
C ALA A 22 1.90 -1.91 -5.68
N PRO A 23 0.78 -1.90 -4.96
CA PRO A 23 -0.02 -3.12 -4.82
C PRO A 23 -0.93 -3.36 -6.01
N LEU A 24 -1.06 -2.38 -6.90
CA LEU A 24 -1.93 -2.51 -8.07
C LEU A 24 -1.26 -1.84 -9.27
N THR A 25 -1.70 -2.27 -10.45
CA THR A 25 -1.32 -1.61 -11.70
C THR A 25 -2.38 -0.56 -11.99
N GLY A 26 -1.97 0.66 -12.24
CA GLY A 26 -2.91 1.71 -12.59
C GLY A 26 -2.29 3.09 -12.51
N GLU A 27 -3.15 4.09 -12.39
CA GLU A 27 -2.73 5.48 -12.35
C GLU A 27 -2.57 5.95 -10.92
N VAL A 28 -1.42 6.53 -10.61
CA VAL A 28 -1.14 7.08 -9.28
C VAL A 28 -1.74 8.48 -9.20
N VAL A 29 -2.53 8.72 -8.16
CA VAL A 29 -3.12 10.03 -7.92
C VAL A 29 -2.86 10.44 -6.48
N PRO A 30 -2.75 11.76 -6.22
CA PRO A 30 -2.54 12.21 -4.85
C PRO A 30 -3.70 11.82 -3.95
N LEU A 31 -3.38 11.50 -2.70
CA LEU A 31 -4.40 11.11 -1.74
C LEU A 31 -5.46 12.20 -1.57
N GLY A 32 -5.06 13.45 -1.69
CA GLY A 32 -6.00 14.57 -1.60
C GLY A 32 -7.08 14.58 -2.66
N GLN A 33 -6.90 13.82 -3.73
CA GLN A 33 -7.92 13.75 -4.79
C GLN A 33 -8.92 12.63 -4.56
N VAL A 34 -8.75 11.84 -3.50
CA VAL A 34 -9.70 10.79 -3.17
C VAL A 34 -10.97 11.45 -2.64
N ASN A 35 -12.11 11.05 -3.18
CA ASN A 35 -13.38 11.69 -2.83
C ASN A 35 -13.94 11.09 -1.54
N ASP A 36 -13.16 11.14 -0.49
CA ASP A 36 -13.53 10.66 0.84
C ASP A 36 -12.63 11.37 1.84
N PRO A 37 -13.18 12.22 2.71
CA PRO A 37 -12.36 12.99 3.65
C PRO A 37 -11.50 12.13 4.56
N THR A 38 -11.94 10.91 4.87
CA THR A 38 -11.15 10.02 5.70
C THR A 38 -9.77 9.78 5.10
N PHE A 39 -9.71 9.73 3.78
CA PHE A 39 -8.44 9.52 3.08
C PHE A 39 -7.82 10.84 2.63
N SER A 40 -8.61 11.72 2.03
CA SER A 40 -8.07 12.93 1.45
C SER A 40 -7.50 13.88 2.49
N GLU A 41 -8.00 13.82 3.72
CA GLU A 41 -7.49 14.64 4.81
C GLU A 41 -6.47 13.91 5.66
N GLU A 42 -6.04 12.74 5.20
CA GLU A 42 -4.99 11.96 5.85
C GLU A 42 -5.33 11.55 7.28
N ILE A 43 -6.62 11.36 7.56
CA ILE A 43 -7.05 10.97 8.91
C ILE A 43 -6.49 9.61 9.29
N LEU A 44 -6.45 8.67 8.35
CA LEU A 44 -5.96 7.32 8.61
C LEU A 44 -4.45 7.19 8.43
N GLY A 45 -3.82 8.17 7.80
CA GLY A 45 -2.39 8.14 7.56
C GLY A 45 -2.05 8.83 6.27
N LYS A 46 -0.78 8.79 5.93
CA LYS A 46 -0.26 9.42 4.72
C LYS A 46 0.03 8.37 3.66
N GLY A 47 -0.06 8.76 2.41
CA GLY A 47 0.21 7.84 1.32
C GLY A 47 -0.24 8.41 0.00
N THR A 48 -0.75 7.53 -0.84
CA THR A 48 -1.20 7.92 -2.17
C THR A 48 -2.39 7.05 -2.54
N ALA A 49 -2.88 7.19 -3.75
CA ALA A 49 -3.98 6.36 -4.23
C ALA A 49 -3.67 5.90 -5.64
N ILE A 50 -4.30 4.81 -6.06
CA ILE A 50 -4.14 4.28 -7.40
C ILE A 50 -5.52 4.05 -7.99
N ARG A 51 -5.73 4.51 -9.23
CA ARG A 51 -6.91 4.14 -10.00
C ARG A 51 -6.56 2.86 -10.74
N PRO A 52 -7.08 1.72 -10.30
CA PRO A 52 -6.61 0.43 -10.84
C PRO A 52 -7.02 0.22 -12.29
N ALA A 53 -6.11 -0.34 -13.04
CA ALA A 53 -6.37 -0.79 -14.41
C ALA A 53 -6.55 -2.29 -14.45
N VAL A 54 -6.13 -2.99 -13.40
CA VAL A 54 -6.22 -4.44 -13.29
C VAL A 54 -6.80 -4.78 -11.95
N GLY A 55 -7.75 -5.71 -11.91
CA GLY A 55 -8.45 -6.08 -10.67
C GLY A 55 -7.66 -7.08 -9.84
N ARG A 56 -6.50 -6.71 -9.39
CA ARG A 56 -5.67 -7.57 -8.57
C ARG A 56 -4.84 -6.74 -7.61
N VAL A 57 -4.77 -7.20 -6.35
CA VAL A 57 -3.94 -6.57 -5.33
C VAL A 57 -2.82 -7.55 -5.00
N VAL A 58 -1.58 -7.06 -5.09
CA VAL A 58 -0.42 -7.85 -4.69
C VAL A 58 0.21 -7.18 -3.46
N SER A 59 1.02 -7.95 -2.75
CA SER A 59 1.66 -7.42 -1.55
C SER A 59 2.68 -6.34 -1.93
N PRO A 60 2.61 -5.18 -1.27
CA PRO A 60 3.59 -4.11 -1.52
C PRO A 60 4.87 -4.28 -0.72
N VAL A 61 4.94 -5.28 0.14
CA VAL A 61 6.07 -5.47 1.04
C VAL A 61 6.31 -6.94 1.29
N ASN A 62 7.51 -7.24 1.79
CA ASN A 62 7.77 -8.54 2.42
C ASN A 62 7.33 -8.38 3.87
N GLY A 63 6.40 -9.17 4.28
CA GLY A 63 5.88 -9.04 5.64
C GLY A 63 4.74 -9.97 5.93
N THR A 64 3.80 -9.50 6.72
CA THR A 64 2.67 -10.31 7.19
C THR A 64 1.38 -9.53 6.99
N ILE A 65 0.33 -10.25 6.64
CA ILE A 65 -1.00 -9.67 6.59
C ILE A 65 -1.50 -9.58 8.03
N ALA A 66 -1.58 -8.35 8.54
CA ALA A 66 -2.05 -8.13 9.90
C ALA A 66 -3.55 -8.41 9.99
N THR A 67 -4.28 -7.95 8.99
CA THR A 67 -5.71 -8.19 8.93
C THR A 67 -6.18 -8.09 7.48
N ILE A 68 -7.20 -8.85 7.14
CA ILE A 68 -7.87 -8.69 5.87
C ILE A 68 -9.36 -8.88 6.17
N PHE A 69 -10.17 -7.94 5.71
CA PHE A 69 -11.60 -7.99 5.99
C PHE A 69 -12.23 -9.14 5.21
N GLU A 70 -13.22 -9.78 5.80
CA GLU A 70 -13.90 -10.89 5.14
C GLU A 70 -14.48 -10.47 3.80
N THR A 71 -14.90 -9.22 3.71
CA THR A 71 -15.44 -8.67 2.48
C THR A 71 -14.36 -8.39 1.44
N GLY A 72 -13.08 -8.43 1.82
CA GLY A 72 -11.97 -8.27 0.89
C GLY A 72 -11.70 -6.85 0.46
N HIS A 73 -12.50 -5.89 0.90
CA HIS A 73 -12.34 -4.50 0.41
C HIS A 73 -11.21 -3.75 1.10
N ALA A 74 -10.69 -4.24 2.20
CA ALA A 74 -9.63 -3.54 2.94
C ALA A 74 -8.71 -4.54 3.59
N MET A 75 -7.46 -4.17 3.74
CA MET A 75 -6.47 -5.02 4.38
C MET A 75 -5.35 -4.17 4.96
N GLY A 76 -4.74 -4.68 6.02
CA GLY A 76 -3.57 -4.07 6.63
C GLY A 76 -2.43 -5.04 6.63
N LEU A 77 -1.24 -4.56 6.29
CA LEU A 77 -0.03 -5.36 6.27
C LEU A 77 1.04 -4.70 7.12
N VAL A 78 1.95 -5.51 7.65
CA VAL A 78 3.10 -5.01 8.39
C VAL A 78 4.33 -5.54 7.69
N SER A 79 5.21 -4.64 7.25
CA SER A 79 6.43 -5.05 6.57
C SER A 79 7.44 -5.57 7.58
N GLU A 80 8.46 -6.26 7.08
CA GLU A 80 9.54 -6.73 7.94
C GLU A 80 10.25 -5.57 8.62
N ASP A 81 10.18 -4.39 8.02
CA ASP A 81 10.80 -3.19 8.56
C ASP A 81 9.88 -2.44 9.52
N GLY A 82 8.67 -2.93 9.73
CA GLY A 82 7.77 -2.32 10.68
C GLY A 82 6.79 -1.30 10.11
N ALA A 83 6.79 -1.09 8.80
CA ALA A 83 5.82 -0.18 8.20
C ALA A 83 4.43 -0.83 8.20
N GLU A 84 3.42 -0.05 8.54
CA GLU A 84 2.04 -0.52 8.55
C GLU A 84 1.32 0.09 7.36
N ILE A 85 0.90 -0.77 6.45
CA ILE A 85 0.29 -0.34 5.20
C ILE A 85 -1.18 -0.73 5.20
N LEU A 86 -2.04 0.24 4.92
CA LEU A 86 -3.48 0.02 4.77
C LEU A 86 -3.84 0.19 3.30
N ILE A 87 -4.49 -0.80 2.73
CA ILE A 87 -4.97 -0.75 1.35
C ILE A 87 -6.49 -0.88 1.40
N HIS A 88 -7.19 0.09 0.82
CA HIS A 88 -8.65 0.10 0.80
C HIS A 88 -9.10 0.10 -0.65
N VAL A 89 -9.66 -1.02 -1.09
CA VAL A 89 -10.05 -1.17 -2.49
C VAL A 89 -11.39 -0.48 -2.74
N GLY A 90 -11.32 0.66 -3.39
CA GLY A 90 -12.51 1.44 -3.73
C GLY A 90 -13.07 2.22 -2.55
N LEU A 91 -14.08 3.02 -2.82
CA LEU A 91 -14.77 3.81 -1.80
C LEU A 91 -16.15 3.21 -1.59
N ASP A 92 -16.51 3.03 -0.32
CA ASP A 92 -17.82 2.47 0.07
C ASP A 92 -18.03 1.04 -0.42
N THR A 93 -16.98 0.37 -0.85
CA THR A 93 -17.09 -0.99 -1.38
C THR A 93 -17.42 -2.01 -0.31
N VAL A 94 -17.35 -1.61 0.97
CA VAL A 94 -17.83 -2.47 2.05
C VAL A 94 -19.31 -2.82 1.84
N ASN A 95 -20.04 -1.95 1.19
CA ASN A 95 -21.47 -2.18 0.90
C ASN A 95 -21.72 -3.32 -0.07
N LEU A 96 -20.68 -3.76 -0.78
CA LEU A 96 -20.78 -4.91 -1.67
C LEU A 96 -20.76 -6.23 -0.91
N LYS A 97 -20.36 -6.20 0.36
CA LYS A 97 -20.35 -7.36 1.25
C LYS A 97 -19.58 -8.54 0.68
N GLY A 98 -18.46 -8.22 0.02
CA GLY A 98 -17.59 -9.24 -0.54
C GLY A 98 -17.91 -9.64 -1.96
N LYS A 99 -19.00 -9.13 -2.51
CA LYS A 99 -19.35 -9.41 -3.89
C LYS A 99 -18.26 -8.82 -4.80
N TYR A 100 -17.81 -9.61 -5.76
CA TYR A 100 -16.77 -9.25 -6.72
C TYR A 100 -15.36 -9.31 -6.15
N PHE A 101 -15.17 -9.73 -4.90
CA PHE A 101 -13.85 -9.87 -4.30
C PHE A 101 -13.53 -11.35 -4.07
N SER A 102 -12.32 -11.75 -4.45
CA SER A 102 -11.84 -13.11 -4.25
C SER A 102 -10.55 -13.05 -3.47
N VAL A 103 -10.62 -13.32 -2.17
CA VAL A 103 -9.49 -13.20 -1.26
C VAL A 103 -8.63 -14.46 -1.36
N LYS A 104 -7.32 -14.27 -1.59
CA LYS A 104 -6.39 -15.39 -1.78
C LYS A 104 -5.53 -15.67 -0.57
N LYS A 105 -5.48 -14.74 0.39
CA LYS A 105 -4.68 -14.87 1.60
C LYS A 105 -5.57 -14.56 2.78
N LYS A 106 -5.05 -14.79 3.97
CA LYS A 106 -5.82 -14.51 5.19
C LYS A 106 -4.94 -13.83 6.22
N SER A 107 -5.58 -13.32 7.26
CA SER A 107 -4.88 -12.66 8.36
C SER A 107 -3.85 -13.61 8.95
N GLY A 108 -2.64 -13.11 9.15
CA GLY A 108 -1.55 -13.91 9.69
C GLY A 108 -0.65 -14.53 8.63
N ASP A 109 -1.06 -14.52 7.36
CA ASP A 109 -0.22 -15.11 6.31
C ASP A 109 1.00 -14.24 6.06
N ARG A 110 2.14 -14.90 5.83
CA ARG A 110 3.35 -14.22 5.40
C ARG A 110 3.29 -14.03 3.90
N VAL A 111 3.77 -12.89 3.44
CA VAL A 111 3.74 -12.55 2.02
C VAL A 111 5.05 -11.91 1.60
N LYS A 112 5.32 -11.97 0.31
CA LYS A 112 6.46 -11.29 -0.29
C LYS A 112 5.93 -10.30 -1.29
N THR A 113 6.71 -9.26 -1.55
CA THR A 113 6.33 -8.27 -2.55
C THR A 113 5.98 -8.97 -3.86
N GLY A 114 4.78 -8.66 -4.36
CA GLY A 114 4.30 -9.24 -5.60
C GLY A 114 3.36 -10.43 -5.43
N ASP A 115 3.25 -10.97 -4.21
CA ASP A 115 2.31 -12.09 -3.98
C ASP A 115 0.89 -11.60 -4.14
N CYS A 116 0.07 -12.36 -4.85
CA CYS A 116 -1.33 -11.99 -5.04
C CYS A 116 -2.09 -12.19 -3.73
N ILE A 117 -2.72 -11.14 -3.25
CA ILE A 117 -3.49 -11.20 -2.02
C ILE A 117 -4.96 -11.35 -2.33
N LEU A 118 -5.43 -10.67 -3.38
CA LEU A 118 -6.85 -10.62 -3.67
C LEU A 118 -7.06 -10.26 -5.13
N GLU A 119 -8.16 -10.77 -5.70
CA GLU A 119 -8.59 -10.36 -7.04
C GLU A 119 -9.99 -9.81 -6.92
N PHE A 120 -10.33 -8.86 -7.78
CA PHE A 120 -11.66 -8.28 -7.76
C PHE A 120 -12.11 -7.98 -9.19
N ASP A 121 -13.42 -7.93 -9.38
CA ASP A 121 -14.00 -7.68 -10.68
C ASP A 121 -14.15 -6.17 -10.85
N LEU A 122 -13.12 -5.57 -11.41
CA LEU A 122 -13.03 -4.13 -11.55
C LEU A 122 -14.23 -3.56 -12.32
N GLU A 123 -14.57 -4.19 -13.43
CA GLU A 123 -15.65 -3.67 -14.26
C GLU A 123 -17.01 -3.80 -13.58
N ALA A 124 -17.23 -4.88 -12.85
CA ALA A 124 -18.50 -5.08 -12.16
C ALA A 124 -18.67 -4.06 -11.04
N ILE A 125 -17.58 -3.76 -10.32
CA ILE A 125 -17.65 -2.78 -9.25
C ILE A 125 -17.96 -1.40 -9.81
N LYS A 126 -17.33 -1.04 -10.92
CA LYS A 126 -17.62 0.22 -11.59
C LYS A 126 -19.06 0.27 -12.06
N ALA A 127 -19.56 -0.84 -12.59
CA ALA A 127 -20.92 -0.91 -13.10
C ALA A 127 -21.95 -0.72 -11.99
N GLU A 128 -21.60 -1.05 -10.75
CA GLU A 128 -22.47 -0.83 -9.61
C GLU A 128 -22.43 0.61 -9.12
N GLY A 129 -21.57 1.43 -9.72
CA GLY A 129 -21.51 2.84 -9.37
C GLY A 129 -20.47 3.20 -8.31
N TYR A 130 -19.64 2.27 -7.92
CA TYR A 130 -18.62 2.54 -6.91
C TYR A 130 -17.35 3.08 -7.55
N ASP A 131 -16.69 3.98 -6.81
CA ASP A 131 -15.38 4.47 -7.21
C ASP A 131 -14.37 3.40 -6.84
N VAL A 132 -13.55 3.00 -7.80
CA VAL A 132 -12.57 1.93 -7.58
C VAL A 132 -11.21 2.46 -7.15
N ILE A 133 -11.08 3.77 -6.98
CA ILE A 133 -9.81 4.34 -6.52
C ILE A 133 -9.40 3.68 -5.21
N THR A 134 -8.13 3.31 -5.11
CA THR A 134 -7.63 2.48 -4.02
C THR A 134 -6.55 3.22 -3.25
N PRO A 135 -6.88 3.78 -2.08
CA PRO A 135 -5.87 4.42 -1.24
C PRO A 135 -4.87 3.40 -0.72
N VAL A 136 -3.59 3.80 -0.71
CA VAL A 136 -2.49 3.01 -0.15
C VAL A 136 -1.86 3.91 0.90
N ILE A 137 -2.03 3.56 2.15
CA ILE A 137 -1.77 4.46 3.27
C ILE A 137 -0.79 3.84 4.25
N ILE A 138 0.10 4.67 4.78
CA ILE A 138 1.00 4.26 5.85
C ILE A 138 0.37 4.73 7.15
N SER A 139 -0.21 3.79 7.89
CA SER A 139 -0.96 4.15 9.09
C SER A 139 -0.05 4.59 10.24
N ASN A 140 1.18 4.09 10.29
CA ASN A 140 2.12 4.53 11.31
C ASN A 140 3.12 5.54 10.76
N HIS A 141 2.62 6.46 9.91
CA HIS A 141 3.47 7.45 9.23
C HIS A 141 4.28 8.31 10.20
N PHE A 142 3.78 8.46 11.43
CA PHE A 142 4.46 9.29 12.43
C PHE A 142 5.80 8.69 12.86
N ASN A 143 6.07 7.44 12.54
CA ASN A 143 7.36 6.82 12.83
C ASN A 143 8.42 7.19 11.79
N TYR A 144 8.04 7.94 10.76
CA TYR A 144 8.94 8.27 9.66
C TYR A 144 9.00 9.77 9.49
N SER A 145 10.14 10.27 9.06
CA SER A 145 10.30 11.70 8.83
C SER A 145 9.57 12.15 7.57
N ALA A 146 9.38 11.25 6.62
CA ALA A 146 8.68 11.59 5.39
C ALA A 146 8.08 10.36 4.76
N VAL A 147 6.95 10.55 4.11
CA VAL A 147 6.30 9.55 3.28
C VAL A 147 6.18 10.19 1.90
N GLU A 148 6.94 9.70 0.94
CA GLU A 148 7.00 10.30 -0.39
C GLU A 148 6.46 9.36 -1.45
N THR A 149 5.68 9.90 -2.37
CA THR A 149 5.25 9.14 -3.55
C THR A 149 6.35 9.25 -4.57
N VAL A 150 6.96 8.12 -4.93
CA VAL A 150 8.08 8.12 -5.88
C VAL A 150 7.67 7.71 -7.28
N ALA A 151 6.42 7.23 -7.44
CA ALA A 151 5.88 6.90 -8.75
C ALA A 151 4.96 8.02 -9.20
N GLY A 152 4.88 8.26 -10.48
CA GLY A 152 3.97 9.24 -11.04
C GLY A 152 3.33 8.69 -12.29
N GLY A 153 2.10 9.15 -12.58
CA GLY A 153 1.38 8.66 -13.75
C GLY A 153 1.04 7.19 -13.59
N GLN A 154 1.43 6.39 -14.56
CA GLN A 154 1.12 4.96 -14.55
C GLN A 154 2.17 4.19 -13.77
N VAL A 155 1.73 3.18 -13.02
CA VAL A 155 2.63 2.33 -12.27
C VAL A 155 2.17 0.88 -12.44
N GLU A 156 3.12 -0.05 -12.40
CA GLU A 156 2.79 -1.47 -12.46
C GLU A 156 2.95 -2.06 -11.07
N ALA A 157 2.10 -3.05 -10.77
CA ALA A 157 2.18 -3.75 -9.51
C ALA A 157 3.59 -4.28 -9.30
N GLY A 158 4.15 -4.03 -8.14
CA GLY A 158 5.51 -4.44 -7.81
C GLY A 158 6.57 -3.36 -8.03
N ALA A 159 6.23 -2.29 -8.76
CA ALA A 159 7.16 -1.18 -8.94
C ALA A 159 7.14 -0.29 -7.70
N ASP A 160 8.21 0.49 -7.51
CA ASP A 160 8.29 1.37 -6.34
C ASP A 160 7.16 2.40 -6.36
N LEU A 161 6.47 2.56 -5.26
CA LEU A 161 5.37 3.52 -5.15
C LEU A 161 5.65 4.57 -4.10
N LEU A 162 6.02 4.16 -2.90
CA LEU A 162 6.24 5.08 -1.79
C LEU A 162 7.61 4.85 -1.19
N ARG A 163 8.21 5.91 -0.68
CA ARG A 163 9.45 5.80 0.10
C ARG A 163 9.22 6.43 1.46
N LEU A 164 9.53 5.68 2.50
CA LEU A 164 9.42 6.13 3.86
C LEU A 164 10.82 6.43 4.35
N SER A 165 11.05 7.66 4.80
CA SER A 165 12.36 8.06 5.29
C SER A 165 12.37 7.94 6.81
N ASP A 166 13.37 7.26 7.32
CA ASP A 166 13.52 7.13 8.77
C ASP A 166 13.98 8.46 9.33
N GLY A 167 13.29 8.96 10.29
CA GLY A 167 13.61 10.23 10.89
C GLY A 167 14.93 10.27 11.57
N GLY A 168 15.48 9.24 11.69
CA GLY A 168 16.74 9.27 12.30
C GLY A 168 17.57 10.32 11.73
N ASN A 169 16.79 10.34 11.70
CA ASN A 169 17.24 10.87 11.74
C ASN A 169 17.48 11.49 12.42
N ASN A 170 17.20 11.45 12.72
CA ASN A 170 17.33 12.10 13.21
C ASN A 170 18.11 12.37 13.75
N GLU A 171 18.40 12.08 13.57
CA GLU A 171 19.07 12.41 13.98
C GLU A 171 19.64 12.92 14.10
N ASN A 172 19.58 12.99 13.80
CA ASN A 172 20.06 13.66 13.82
C ASN A 172 20.29 14.13 14.56
N ILE A 173 20.01 13.86 14.78
CA ILE A 173 20.12 14.37 15.42
C ILE A 173 20.75 14.33 16.23
N SER A 174 20.76 14.13 16.23
CA SER A 174 21.20 14.29 16.95
C SER A 174 21.78 14.70 17.21
#